data_5440aeb52023e18c08c7f0f533538721
#
_entry.id   5440aeb52023e18c08c7f0f533538721
#
_cell.length_a   1.000
_cell.length_b   1.000
_cell.length_c   1.000
_cell.angle_alpha   90.00
_cell.angle_beta   90.00
_cell.angle_gamma   90.00
#
_symmetry.space_group_name_H-M   'P 1'
#
loop_
_entity.id
_entity.type
_entity.pdbx_description
1 polymer ?
#
loop_
_entity_poly.entity_id
_entity_poly.type
_entity_poly.pdbx_seq_one_letter_code
_entity_poly.pdbx_strand_id
1 'polypeptide(L)'
;IEQAIDLDDSYPTLLTLARLEKRKGHSYILKSIFNLKKIYPDIQYIIAGEGDQLENVKKEIKNYNLESNVKLVGTINENQKKFIFSKTDIMIMPTIDETHANSIEGFGIAYIEAAQYGIPSIASNVGGTPEAVLHNKTGLIINNFNELDESIKNLVENKQNRIELGENAKNRAENELIWEKQVVKYNKLIDDIQ
;
A
#
# COMPACT_ATOMS: atom_id res chain seq x y z
N ILE A 1 12.27 -12.44 22.38
CA ILE A 1 12.38 -10.95 22.45
C ILE A 1 11.84 -10.44 21.13
N GLU A 2 10.63 -9.88 21.13
CA GLU A 2 10.11 -9.20 19.95
C GLU A 2 11.05 -8.06 19.59
N GLN A 3 11.61 -8.10 18.40
CA GLN A 3 12.48 -7.04 17.92
C GLN A 3 11.60 -5.79 17.73
N ALA A 4 11.85 -4.76 18.53
CA ALA A 4 11.16 -3.49 18.40
C ALA A 4 11.46 -2.90 17.01
N ILE A 5 10.41 -2.49 16.30
CA ILE A 5 10.57 -1.77 15.03
C ILE A 5 10.85 -0.32 15.40
N ASP A 6 12.03 0.15 15.04
CA ASP A 6 12.44 1.53 15.26
C ASP A 6 12.03 2.37 14.03
N LEU A 7 11.02 3.21 14.21
CA LEU A 7 10.54 4.15 13.20
C LEU A 7 10.65 5.57 13.74
N ASP A 8 11.29 6.42 12.98
CA ASP A 8 11.34 7.85 13.25
C ASP A 8 9.95 8.50 13.03
N ASP A 9 9.70 9.65 13.65
CA ASP A 9 8.53 10.48 13.35
C ASP A 9 8.76 11.24 12.02
N SER A 10 8.87 10.49 10.93
CA SER A 10 9.12 11.00 9.58
C SER A 10 7.80 11.31 8.87
N TYR A 11 7.81 12.29 7.98
CA TYR A 11 6.66 12.65 7.17
C TYR A 11 7.11 13.08 5.77
N PRO A 12 6.42 12.61 4.74
CA PRO A 12 5.36 11.59 4.75
C PRO A 12 5.91 10.16 4.97
N THR A 13 5.13 9.31 5.63
CA THR A 13 5.44 7.89 5.80
C THR A 13 4.56 7.02 4.88
N LEU A 14 5.19 6.30 3.97
CA LEU A 14 4.58 5.38 3.04
C LEU A 14 4.80 3.93 3.49
N LEU A 15 3.83 3.06 3.25
CA LEU A 15 3.91 1.64 3.60
C LEU A 15 3.54 0.74 2.42
N THR A 16 4.33 -0.31 2.19
CA THR A 16 3.89 -1.50 1.49
C THR A 16 3.90 -2.69 2.45
N LEU A 17 2.76 -3.36 2.60
CA LEU A 17 2.60 -4.59 3.36
C LEU A 17 2.30 -5.73 2.38
N ALA A 18 3.32 -6.46 1.96
CA ALA A 18 3.20 -7.51 0.96
C ALA A 18 4.44 -8.40 0.91
N ARG A 19 4.31 -9.59 0.30
CA ARG A 19 5.48 -10.36 -0.10
C ARG A 19 6.35 -9.55 -1.08
N LEU A 20 7.67 -9.64 -0.95
CA LEU A 20 8.61 -8.98 -1.86
C LEU A 20 8.69 -9.76 -3.17
N GLU A 21 7.68 -9.61 -4.01
CA GLU A 21 7.57 -10.15 -5.36
C GLU A 21 7.67 -9.01 -6.38
N LYS A 22 8.18 -9.30 -7.56
CA LYS A 22 8.35 -8.31 -8.63
C LYS A 22 7.05 -7.56 -8.92
N ARG A 23 5.93 -8.29 -8.98
CA ARG A 23 4.60 -7.70 -9.26
C ARG A 23 4.13 -6.66 -8.23
N LYS A 24 4.71 -6.59 -7.03
CA LYS A 24 4.31 -5.62 -6.00
C LYS A 24 4.87 -4.21 -6.23
N GLY A 25 5.69 -4.02 -7.26
CA GLY A 25 6.09 -2.72 -7.76
C GLY A 25 7.10 -1.95 -6.90
N HIS A 26 7.81 -2.60 -5.98
CA HIS A 26 8.77 -1.96 -5.07
C HIS A 26 9.80 -1.08 -5.81
N SER A 27 10.32 -1.52 -6.95
CA SER A 27 11.31 -0.77 -7.74
C SER A 27 10.76 0.58 -8.23
N TYR A 28 9.48 0.64 -8.59
CA TYR A 28 8.84 1.90 -8.99
C TYR A 28 8.66 2.84 -7.81
N ILE A 29 8.30 2.31 -6.64
CA ILE A 29 8.19 3.11 -5.42
C ILE A 29 9.56 3.66 -5.02
N LEU A 30 10.61 2.84 -5.02
CA LEU A 30 11.98 3.28 -4.71
C LEU A 30 12.44 4.40 -5.65
N LYS A 31 12.13 4.30 -6.94
CA LYS A 31 12.41 5.37 -7.91
C LYS A 31 11.64 6.66 -7.56
N SER A 32 10.38 6.56 -7.18
CA SER A 32 9.58 7.71 -6.75
C SER A 32 10.14 8.33 -5.46
N ILE A 33 10.53 7.53 -4.47
CA ILE A 33 11.19 8.04 -3.26
C ILE A 33 12.48 8.78 -3.60
N PHE A 34 13.31 8.23 -4.51
CA PHE A 34 14.52 8.90 -4.99
C PHE A 34 14.25 10.27 -5.61
N ASN A 35 13.18 10.39 -6.40
CA ASN A 35 12.77 11.65 -7.00
C ASN A 35 12.26 12.64 -5.95
N LEU A 36 11.42 12.16 -5.04
CA LEU A 36 10.67 12.99 -4.09
C LEU A 36 11.48 13.40 -2.86
N LYS A 37 12.52 12.66 -2.47
CA LYS A 37 13.36 13.03 -1.31
C LYS A 37 14.05 14.38 -1.44
N LYS A 38 14.17 14.92 -2.64
CA LYS A 38 14.71 16.28 -2.88
C LYS A 38 13.73 17.36 -2.41
N ILE A 39 12.43 17.06 -2.42
CA ILE A 39 11.34 17.95 -2.02
C ILE A 39 10.94 17.65 -0.57
N TYR A 40 10.89 16.37 -0.21
CA TYR A 40 10.55 15.86 1.11
C TYR A 40 11.73 15.05 1.67
N PRO A 41 12.75 15.71 2.28
CA PRO A 41 13.96 15.00 2.75
C PRO A 41 13.66 13.90 3.77
N ASP A 42 12.62 14.11 4.58
CA ASP A 42 12.21 13.20 5.65
C ASP A 42 11.18 12.15 5.19
N ILE A 43 10.94 12.04 3.86
CA ILE A 43 10.06 10.98 3.32
C ILE A 43 10.58 9.61 3.75
N GLN A 44 9.69 8.80 4.32
CA GLN A 44 10.00 7.45 4.75
C GLN A 44 9.17 6.44 3.96
N TYR A 45 9.80 5.34 3.57
CA TYR A 45 9.13 4.21 2.96
C TYR A 45 9.40 2.94 3.76
N ILE A 46 8.35 2.36 4.32
CA ILE A 46 8.39 1.12 5.09
C ILE A 46 7.99 -0.04 4.18
N ILE A 47 8.82 -1.07 4.14
CA ILE A 47 8.55 -2.30 3.41
C ILE A 47 8.42 -3.42 4.44
N ALA A 48 7.20 -3.93 4.63
CA ALA A 48 6.87 -5.03 5.52
C ALA A 48 6.56 -6.30 4.73
N GLY A 49 7.38 -7.32 4.90
CA GLY A 49 7.29 -8.62 4.25
C GLY A 49 8.63 -9.16 3.81
N GLU A 50 8.61 -10.35 3.26
CA GLU A 50 9.77 -11.06 2.71
C GLU A 50 9.44 -11.62 1.33
N GLY A 51 10.47 -12.01 0.57
CA GLY A 51 10.29 -12.61 -0.75
C GLY A 51 11.56 -12.61 -1.59
N ASP A 52 11.45 -13.14 -2.78
CA ASP A 52 12.55 -13.35 -3.72
C ASP A 52 13.20 -12.05 -4.22
N GLN A 53 12.51 -10.91 -4.10
CA GLN A 53 13.03 -9.60 -4.51
C GLN A 53 13.83 -8.89 -3.40
N LEU A 54 14.02 -9.49 -2.22
CA LEU A 54 14.68 -8.81 -1.09
C LEU A 54 16.08 -8.28 -1.45
N GLU A 55 16.91 -9.09 -2.08
CA GLU A 55 18.27 -8.67 -2.43
C GLU A 55 18.28 -7.63 -3.55
N ASN A 56 17.34 -7.71 -4.49
CA ASN A 56 17.18 -6.68 -5.52
C ASN A 56 16.75 -5.34 -4.91
N VAL A 57 15.77 -5.35 -4.02
CA VAL A 57 15.30 -4.16 -3.28
C VAL A 57 16.44 -3.53 -2.47
N LYS A 58 17.24 -4.32 -1.72
CA LYS A 58 18.43 -3.83 -1.01
C LYS A 58 19.44 -3.16 -1.94
N LYS A 59 19.69 -3.77 -3.10
CA LYS A 59 20.60 -3.20 -4.11
C LYS A 59 20.08 -1.86 -4.66
N GLU A 60 18.79 -1.76 -4.93
CA GLU A 60 18.18 -0.51 -5.42
C GLU A 60 18.20 0.58 -4.34
N ILE A 61 17.91 0.26 -3.08
CA ILE A 61 18.03 1.20 -1.94
C ILE A 61 19.43 1.81 -1.93
N LYS A 62 20.46 0.98 -2.03
CA LYS A 62 21.85 1.44 -2.06
C LYS A 62 22.18 2.27 -3.30
N ASN A 63 21.75 1.82 -4.49
CA ASN A 63 22.00 2.53 -5.73
C ASN A 63 21.38 3.94 -5.76
N TYR A 64 20.24 4.12 -5.11
CA TYR A 64 19.56 5.41 -4.99
C TYR A 64 19.96 6.20 -3.74
N ASN A 65 20.88 5.68 -2.90
CA ASN A 65 21.28 6.25 -1.61
C ASN A 65 20.04 6.53 -0.72
N LEU A 66 19.18 5.53 -0.53
CA LEU A 66 17.91 5.64 0.20
C LEU A 66 17.95 4.97 1.58
N GLU A 67 19.12 4.63 2.10
CA GLU A 67 19.28 3.91 3.36
C GLU A 67 18.65 4.64 4.56
N SER A 68 18.63 5.98 4.51
CA SER A 68 17.96 6.81 5.53
C SER A 68 16.44 6.92 5.33
N ASN A 69 15.95 6.70 4.11
CA ASN A 69 14.54 6.90 3.75
C ASN A 69 13.73 5.60 3.73
N VAL A 70 14.39 4.42 3.64
CA VAL A 70 13.71 3.14 3.46
C VAL A 70 14.01 2.21 4.63
N LYS A 71 12.96 1.67 5.23
CA LYS A 71 13.03 0.69 6.33
C LYS A 71 12.50 -0.66 5.84
N LEU A 72 13.38 -1.66 5.78
CA LEU A 72 13.02 -3.07 5.54
C LEU A 72 12.78 -3.73 6.89
N VAL A 73 11.53 -4.03 7.22
CA VAL A 73 11.16 -4.55 8.54
C VAL A 73 10.91 -6.07 8.56
N GLY A 74 11.00 -6.72 7.38
CA GLY A 74 10.78 -8.16 7.26
C GLY A 74 9.35 -8.58 7.57
N THR A 75 9.17 -9.83 7.99
CA THR A 75 7.88 -10.35 8.44
C THR A 75 7.51 -9.73 9.79
N ILE A 76 6.28 -9.27 9.92
CA ILE A 76 5.76 -8.58 11.11
C ILE A 76 4.60 -9.34 11.74
N ASN A 77 4.49 -9.26 13.07
CA ASN A 77 3.35 -9.76 13.83
C ASN A 77 2.23 -8.72 13.94
N GLU A 78 1.09 -9.09 14.55
CA GLU A 78 -0.07 -8.22 14.66
C GLU A 78 0.20 -6.94 15.47
N ASN A 79 1.03 -6.98 16.53
CA ASN A 79 1.36 -5.81 17.32
C ASN A 79 2.25 -4.84 16.53
N GLN A 80 3.24 -5.38 15.83
CA GLN A 80 4.11 -4.61 14.94
C GLN A 80 3.30 -3.99 13.78
N LYS A 81 2.35 -4.74 13.22
CA LYS A 81 1.45 -4.25 12.17
C LYS A 81 0.63 -3.06 12.65
N LYS A 82 -0.01 -3.15 13.83
CA LYS A 82 -0.74 -2.04 14.44
C LYS A 82 0.15 -0.80 14.64
N PHE A 83 1.37 -1.01 15.14
CA PHE A 83 2.32 0.07 15.32
C PHE A 83 2.70 0.75 14.00
N ILE A 84 3.03 -0.04 12.96
CA ILE A 84 3.37 0.51 11.64
C ILE A 84 2.19 1.28 11.04
N PHE A 85 0.97 0.72 11.07
CA PHE A 85 -0.20 1.46 10.58
C PHE A 85 -0.42 2.78 11.32
N SER A 86 -0.17 2.84 12.65
CA SER A 86 -0.30 4.09 13.40
C SER A 86 0.70 5.19 12.99
N LYS A 87 1.77 4.82 12.27
CA LYS A 87 2.82 5.73 11.77
C LYS A 87 2.70 5.98 10.26
N THR A 88 1.76 5.35 9.57
CA THR A 88 1.63 5.39 8.11
C THR A 88 0.64 6.46 7.67
N ASP A 89 1.06 7.31 6.72
CA ASP A 89 0.20 8.31 6.07
C ASP A 89 -0.47 7.78 4.80
N ILE A 90 0.23 6.92 4.05
CA ILE A 90 -0.21 6.44 2.74
C ILE A 90 0.17 4.97 2.58
N MET A 91 -0.81 4.12 2.30
CA MET A 91 -0.55 2.76 1.82
C MET A 91 -0.24 2.82 0.32
N ILE A 92 0.85 2.17 -0.13
CA ILE A 92 1.27 2.20 -1.52
C ILE A 92 1.70 0.82 -1.99
N MET A 93 1.02 0.29 -3.01
CA MET A 93 1.37 -0.99 -3.63
C MET A 93 0.95 -1.00 -5.10
N PRO A 94 1.68 -0.31 -5.99
CA PRO A 94 1.36 -0.23 -7.41
C PRO A 94 1.71 -1.55 -8.10
N THR A 95 0.76 -2.47 -8.12
CA THR A 95 0.93 -3.82 -8.66
C THR A 95 1.16 -3.78 -10.18
N ILE A 96 2.12 -4.56 -10.64
CA ILE A 96 2.40 -4.78 -12.07
C ILE A 96 1.47 -5.86 -12.60
N ASP A 97 0.97 -5.67 -13.82
CA ASP A 97 0.24 -6.72 -14.52
C ASP A 97 1.22 -7.81 -15.00
N GLU A 98 1.15 -8.96 -14.40
CA GLU A 98 1.90 -10.17 -14.76
C GLU A 98 0.95 -11.31 -15.19
N THR A 99 -0.20 -10.98 -15.78
CA THR A 99 -1.19 -11.97 -16.26
C THR A 99 -0.55 -13.00 -17.20
N HIS A 100 0.43 -12.59 -18.00
CA HIS A 100 1.21 -13.49 -18.86
C HIS A 100 2.01 -14.54 -18.09
N ALA A 101 2.34 -14.28 -16.83
CA ALA A 101 3.01 -15.21 -15.92
C ALA A 101 2.03 -15.96 -15.00
N ASN A 102 0.72 -15.92 -15.29
CA ASN A 102 -0.35 -16.46 -14.45
C ASN A 102 -0.33 -15.87 -13.00
N SER A 103 0.13 -14.64 -12.86
CA SER A 103 0.21 -13.95 -11.58
C SER A 103 -0.56 -12.63 -11.65
N ILE A 104 -1.62 -12.53 -10.89
CA ILE A 104 -2.48 -11.34 -10.83
C ILE A 104 -2.79 -10.99 -9.37
N GLU A 105 -2.99 -9.71 -9.08
CA GLU A 105 -3.50 -9.30 -7.78
C GLU A 105 -4.99 -9.59 -7.70
N GLY A 106 -5.38 -10.47 -6.78
CA GLY A 106 -6.78 -10.87 -6.65
C GLY A 106 -7.67 -9.74 -6.12
N PHE A 107 -7.27 -9.11 -5.03
CA PHE A 107 -8.03 -8.03 -4.39
C PHE A 107 -7.11 -7.04 -3.65
N GLY A 108 -6.09 -7.56 -2.93
CA GLY A 108 -5.20 -6.73 -2.14
C GLY A 108 -5.74 -6.46 -0.73
N ILE A 109 -5.85 -7.50 0.10
CA ILE A 109 -6.34 -7.41 1.49
C ILE A 109 -5.59 -6.34 2.30
N ALA A 110 -4.29 -6.14 2.03
CA ALA A 110 -3.49 -5.12 2.71
C ALA A 110 -4.04 -3.69 2.55
N TYR A 111 -4.72 -3.37 1.45
CA TYR A 111 -5.42 -2.09 1.30
C TYR A 111 -6.58 -1.94 2.29
N ILE A 112 -7.30 -3.04 2.54
CA ILE A 112 -8.43 -3.04 3.47
C ILE A 112 -7.94 -2.98 4.91
N GLU A 113 -6.83 -3.66 5.22
CA GLU A 113 -6.17 -3.55 6.52
C GLU A 113 -5.72 -2.10 6.80
N ALA A 114 -5.11 -1.42 5.82
CA ALA A 114 -4.74 -0.01 5.93
C ALA A 114 -5.99 0.89 6.07
N ALA A 115 -7.04 0.61 5.31
CA ALA A 115 -8.31 1.36 5.36
C ALA A 115 -8.94 1.34 6.75
N GLN A 116 -8.87 0.22 7.50
CA GLN A 116 -9.36 0.16 8.89
C GLN A 116 -8.70 1.19 9.82
N TYR A 117 -7.50 1.65 9.48
CA TYR A 117 -6.78 2.70 10.20
C TYR A 117 -7.01 4.10 9.61
N GLY A 118 -7.88 4.25 8.62
CA GLY A 118 -8.11 5.53 7.95
C GLY A 118 -6.96 5.95 7.03
N ILE A 119 -6.18 5.00 6.52
CA ILE A 119 -5.05 5.24 5.65
C ILE A 119 -5.51 5.10 4.19
N PRO A 120 -5.45 6.16 3.36
CA PRO A 120 -5.74 6.06 1.95
C PRO A 120 -4.66 5.30 1.21
N SER A 121 -5.03 4.68 0.09
CA SER A 121 -4.12 3.85 -0.68
C SER A 121 -3.82 4.42 -2.06
N ILE A 122 -2.58 4.21 -2.55
CA ILE A 122 -2.23 4.36 -3.96
C ILE A 122 -2.06 2.94 -4.53
N ALA A 123 -2.87 2.59 -5.50
CA ALA A 123 -2.89 1.30 -6.17
C ALA A 123 -2.86 1.46 -7.69
N SER A 124 -2.52 0.40 -8.42
CA SER A 124 -2.61 0.39 -9.89
C SER A 124 -3.93 -0.20 -10.37
N ASN A 125 -4.33 0.14 -11.60
CA ASN A 125 -5.51 -0.42 -12.25
C ASN A 125 -5.22 -1.82 -12.81
N VAL A 126 -4.97 -2.80 -11.90
CA VAL A 126 -4.58 -4.18 -12.25
C VAL A 126 -5.37 -5.17 -11.41
N GLY A 127 -5.91 -6.20 -12.05
CA GLY A 127 -6.67 -7.26 -11.37
C GLY A 127 -7.83 -6.74 -10.56
N GLY A 128 -7.98 -7.21 -9.33
CA GLY A 128 -9.03 -6.79 -8.41
C GLY A 128 -8.69 -5.56 -7.56
N THR A 129 -7.55 -4.88 -7.78
CA THR A 129 -7.19 -3.70 -6.99
C THR A 129 -8.20 -2.55 -7.07
N PRO A 130 -8.87 -2.27 -8.24
CA PRO A 130 -9.93 -1.24 -8.31
C PRO A 130 -11.19 -1.59 -7.50
N GLU A 131 -11.37 -2.84 -7.11
CA GLU A 131 -12.43 -3.24 -6.20
C GLU A 131 -12.06 -2.97 -4.73
N ALA A 132 -10.78 -3.04 -4.40
CA ALA A 132 -10.30 -2.72 -3.05
C ALA A 132 -10.18 -1.20 -2.83
N VAL A 133 -9.62 -0.48 -3.80
CA VAL A 133 -9.39 0.97 -3.74
C VAL A 133 -10.25 1.67 -4.79
N LEU A 134 -11.19 2.51 -4.35
CA LEU A 134 -12.03 3.30 -5.23
C LEU A 134 -11.36 4.64 -5.53
N HIS A 135 -11.03 4.88 -6.81
CA HIS A 135 -10.33 6.10 -7.24
C HIS A 135 -11.08 7.37 -6.82
N ASN A 136 -10.34 8.32 -6.21
CA ASN A 136 -10.86 9.58 -5.66
C ASN A 136 -11.98 9.43 -4.60
N LYS A 137 -12.14 8.21 -4.04
CA LYS A 137 -13.10 7.95 -2.95
C LYS A 137 -12.41 7.37 -1.72
N THR A 138 -11.60 6.32 -1.90
CA THR A 138 -10.89 5.66 -0.80
C THR A 138 -9.37 5.64 -1.00
N GLY A 139 -8.89 6.26 -2.08
CA GLY A 139 -7.50 6.35 -2.46
C GLY A 139 -7.36 6.77 -3.92
N LEU A 140 -6.17 6.56 -4.47
CA LEU A 140 -5.86 6.87 -5.87
C LEU A 140 -5.53 5.60 -6.63
N ILE A 141 -6.06 5.48 -7.85
CA ILE A 141 -5.68 4.43 -8.81
C ILE A 141 -4.84 5.08 -9.90
N ILE A 142 -3.65 4.54 -10.14
CA ILE A 142 -2.80 4.91 -11.26
C ILE A 142 -2.97 3.93 -12.43
N ASN A 143 -2.92 4.43 -13.65
CA ASN A 143 -2.97 3.61 -14.87
C ASN A 143 -1.57 3.31 -15.42
N ASN A 144 -0.59 4.12 -15.06
CA ASN A 144 0.81 3.87 -15.36
C ASN A 144 1.73 4.40 -14.24
N PHE A 145 2.94 3.87 -14.17
CA PHE A 145 3.89 4.20 -13.09
C PHE A 145 4.45 5.63 -13.15
N ASN A 146 4.30 6.34 -14.27
CA ASN A 146 4.70 7.75 -14.37
C ASN A 146 3.80 8.67 -13.55
N GLU A 147 2.59 8.21 -13.19
CA GLU A 147 1.65 8.93 -12.34
C GLU A 147 1.99 8.83 -10.84
N LEU A 148 2.95 7.97 -10.47
CA LEU A 148 3.20 7.62 -9.07
C LEU A 148 3.74 8.80 -8.26
N ASP A 149 4.73 9.53 -8.80
CA ASP A 149 5.31 10.70 -8.13
C ASP A 149 4.25 11.76 -7.85
N GLU A 150 3.38 12.06 -8.83
CA GLU A 150 2.33 13.05 -8.70
C GLU A 150 1.22 12.58 -7.75
N SER A 151 0.90 11.30 -7.77
CA SER A 151 -0.08 10.71 -6.83
C SER A 151 0.40 10.78 -5.39
N ILE A 152 1.69 10.52 -5.14
CA ILE A 152 2.30 10.68 -3.81
C ILE A 152 2.24 12.15 -3.39
N LYS A 153 2.70 13.08 -4.25
CA LYS A 153 2.68 14.52 -3.98
C LYS A 153 1.27 15.01 -3.65
N ASN A 154 0.28 14.62 -4.42
CA ASN A 154 -1.11 15.00 -4.20
C ASN A 154 -1.57 14.65 -2.77
N LEU A 155 -1.32 13.42 -2.32
CA LEU A 155 -1.71 13.00 -0.97
C LEU A 155 -0.83 13.61 0.14
N VAL A 156 0.43 13.95 -0.16
CA VAL A 156 1.32 14.61 0.80
C VAL A 156 0.91 16.08 0.98
N GLU A 157 0.76 16.82 -0.11
CA GLU A 157 0.50 18.26 -0.10
C GLU A 157 -0.93 18.60 0.29
N ASN A 158 -1.90 17.77 -0.07
CA ASN A 158 -3.31 17.98 0.25
C ASN A 158 -3.74 17.13 1.45
N LYS A 159 -3.41 17.60 2.65
CA LYS A 159 -3.77 16.92 3.91
C LYS A 159 -5.27 16.68 4.04
N GLN A 160 -6.09 17.66 3.65
CA GLN A 160 -7.55 17.53 3.77
C GLN A 160 -8.09 16.41 2.88
N ASN A 161 -7.65 16.34 1.63
CA ASN A 161 -8.00 15.26 0.70
C ASN A 161 -7.51 13.90 1.22
N ARG A 162 -6.28 13.83 1.73
CA ARG A 162 -5.74 12.60 2.30
C ARG A 162 -6.58 12.08 3.46
N ILE A 163 -6.99 12.95 4.37
CA ILE A 163 -7.86 12.59 5.51
C ILE A 163 -9.21 12.12 5.00
N GLU A 164 -9.85 12.85 4.11
CA GLU A 164 -11.18 12.51 3.56
C GLU A 164 -11.16 11.14 2.86
N LEU A 165 -10.16 10.87 2.03
CA LEU A 165 -10.00 9.57 1.38
C LEU A 165 -9.79 8.45 2.40
N GLY A 166 -9.01 8.71 3.46
CA GLY A 166 -8.78 7.76 4.54
C GLY A 166 -10.04 7.45 5.36
N GLU A 167 -10.82 8.47 5.72
CA GLU A 167 -12.09 8.31 6.42
C GLU A 167 -13.10 7.53 5.58
N ASN A 168 -13.20 7.82 4.29
CA ASN A 168 -14.05 7.09 3.36
C ASN A 168 -13.59 5.62 3.21
N ALA A 169 -12.27 5.38 3.17
CA ALA A 169 -11.71 4.04 3.12
C ALA A 169 -12.08 3.26 4.38
N LYS A 170 -11.94 3.89 5.56
CA LYS A 170 -12.30 3.27 6.84
C LYS A 170 -13.78 2.94 6.90
N ASN A 171 -14.63 3.90 6.58
CA ASN A 171 -16.08 3.69 6.56
C ASN A 171 -16.48 2.53 5.64
N ARG A 172 -15.86 2.43 4.47
CA ARG A 172 -16.10 1.33 3.54
C ARG A 172 -15.61 -0.02 4.10
N ALA A 173 -14.41 -0.05 4.67
CA ALA A 173 -13.86 -1.28 5.27
C ALA A 173 -14.74 -1.81 6.40
N GLU A 174 -15.23 -0.92 7.28
CA GLU A 174 -16.04 -1.27 8.45
C GLU A 174 -17.52 -1.59 8.10
N ASN A 175 -18.06 -1.03 7.01
CA ASN A 175 -19.48 -1.13 6.71
C ASN A 175 -19.84 -1.91 5.44
N GLU A 176 -18.91 -2.06 4.48
CA GLU A 176 -19.21 -2.73 3.20
C GLU A 176 -18.42 -4.02 3.01
N LEU A 177 -17.16 -4.06 3.49
CA LEU A 177 -16.22 -5.14 3.22
C LEU A 177 -16.08 -6.12 4.40
N ILE A 178 -17.01 -6.10 5.34
CA ILE A 178 -17.09 -7.07 6.43
C ILE A 178 -17.61 -8.42 5.94
N TRP A 179 -17.16 -9.49 6.58
CA TRP A 179 -17.52 -10.87 6.21
C TRP A 179 -19.02 -11.13 6.21
N GLU A 180 -19.75 -10.59 7.17
CA GLU A 180 -21.20 -10.75 7.28
C GLU A 180 -21.92 -10.30 6.00
N LYS A 181 -21.50 -9.20 5.40
CA LYS A 181 -22.08 -8.68 4.15
C LYS A 181 -21.60 -9.44 2.92
N GLN A 182 -20.36 -9.90 2.92
CA GLN A 182 -19.85 -10.68 1.80
C GLN A 182 -20.54 -12.05 1.74
N VAL A 183 -20.72 -12.75 2.85
CA VAL A 183 -21.43 -14.03 2.94
C VAL A 183 -22.86 -13.91 2.39
N VAL A 184 -23.57 -12.84 2.71
CA VAL A 184 -24.93 -12.62 2.16
C VAL A 184 -24.92 -12.53 0.62
N LYS A 185 -23.92 -11.85 0.04
CA LYS A 185 -23.79 -11.77 -1.41
C LYS A 185 -23.52 -13.14 -2.06
N TYR A 186 -22.64 -13.94 -1.44
CA TYR A 186 -22.34 -15.29 -1.92
C TYR A 186 -23.55 -16.22 -1.82
N ASN A 187 -24.29 -16.18 -0.71
CA ASN A 187 -25.50 -16.99 -0.54
C ASN A 187 -26.53 -16.64 -1.62
N LYS A 188 -26.75 -15.34 -1.89
CA LYS A 188 -27.67 -14.93 -2.96
C LYS A 188 -27.23 -15.45 -4.33
N LEU A 189 -25.94 -15.41 -4.65
CA LEU A 189 -25.43 -15.97 -5.93
C LEU A 189 -25.66 -17.48 -6.03
N ILE A 190 -25.55 -18.22 -4.92
CA ILE A 190 -25.81 -19.67 -4.88
C ILE A 190 -27.30 -19.93 -5.10
N ASP A 191 -28.18 -19.16 -4.45
CA ASP A 191 -29.62 -19.29 -4.61
C ASP A 191 -30.10 -18.98 -6.03
N ASP A 192 -29.47 -17.99 -6.71
CA ASP A 192 -29.76 -17.60 -8.09
C ASP A 192 -29.32 -18.67 -9.14
N ILE A 193 -28.50 -19.66 -8.76
CA ILE A 193 -27.98 -20.73 -9.64
C ILE A 193 -28.81 -22.02 -9.47
N GLN A 194 -29.61 -22.17 -8.42
CA GLN A 194 -30.50 -23.30 -8.17
C GLN A 194 -31.85 -23.08 -8.83
#